data_16a3329c29e107a4eb1e7146e9894405
#
_entry.id   16a3329c29e107a4eb1e7146e9894405
#
_cell.length_a   1.000
_cell.length_b   1.000
_cell.length_c   1.000
_cell.angle_alpha   90.00
_cell.angle_beta   90.00
_cell.angle_gamma   90.00
#
_symmetry.space_group_name_H-M   'P 1'
#
loop_
_entity.id
_entity.type
_entity.pdbx_description
1 polymer ?
#
loop_
_entity_poly.entity_id
_entity_poly.type
_entity_poly.pdbx_seq_one_letter_code
_entity_poly.pdbx_strand_id
1 'polypeptide(L)'
;MNAISPTETIYIPTSGPNADCDPQKAVHVDAFLYDDEIIDELCEKGQMSRNYCTECGSYNTKPLTFLSHSASANQIKYIFTYLLSDLTGKTVLDVGSRTGAVLYGAYVYSQASSIVGVEMDSSFCQLQNIIVQKYKMEDRVKVLQSDIQQQAELLQSCNVMVLNNVFEFFMPVEEQLKIWKFLRQTLCKKDTLIVTVPSLENSLSSIQVKENYSSFNPAFFLSFFFYFFSLFLLFSF
;
A
#
# COMPACT_ATOMS: atom_id res chain seq x y z
N MET A 1 3.14 15.87 7.61
CA MET A 1 1.70 15.89 7.99
C MET A 1 1.40 14.56 8.63
N ASN A 2 1.08 14.53 9.90
CA ASN A 2 0.66 13.31 10.55
C ASN A 2 -0.79 13.06 10.16
N ALA A 3 -1.04 12.08 9.31
CA ALA A 3 -2.40 11.63 9.03
C ALA A 3 -2.81 10.72 10.20
N ILE A 4 -3.49 11.27 11.19
CA ILE A 4 -4.13 10.47 12.23
C ILE A 4 -5.53 10.17 11.70
N SER A 5 -5.81 8.91 11.38
CA SER A 5 -7.18 8.46 11.21
C SER A 5 -7.67 7.90 12.54
N PRO A 6 -8.68 8.49 13.16
CA PRO A 6 -9.24 7.98 14.42
C PRO A 6 -9.99 6.66 14.25
N THR A 7 -10.22 6.22 13.03
CA THR A 7 -11.05 5.04 12.71
C THR A 7 -10.24 3.85 12.19
N GLU A 8 -8.96 4.02 11.90
CA GLU A 8 -8.13 2.93 11.39
C GLU A 8 -7.81 1.92 12.51
N THR A 9 -8.33 0.72 12.38
CA THR A 9 -8.02 -0.37 13.29
C THR A 9 -6.72 -1.03 12.82
N ILE A 10 -5.63 -0.79 13.55
CA ILE A 10 -4.37 -1.49 13.32
C ILE A 10 -4.45 -2.85 14.01
N TYR A 11 -4.20 -3.91 13.25
CA TYR A 11 -3.96 -5.21 13.85
C TYR A 11 -2.62 -5.19 14.57
N ILE A 12 -2.64 -5.43 15.89
CA ILE A 12 -1.41 -5.54 16.68
C ILE A 12 -0.98 -7.01 16.66
N PRO A 13 0.16 -7.35 16.06
CA PRO A 13 0.67 -8.70 16.11
C PRO A 13 1.02 -9.07 17.57
N THR A 14 0.79 -10.31 17.92
CA THR A 14 1.13 -10.83 19.27
C THR A 14 2.62 -11.11 19.44
N SER A 15 3.39 -11.00 18.36
CA SER A 15 4.85 -11.20 18.35
C SER A 15 5.50 -10.31 17.30
N GLY A 16 6.78 -10.02 17.48
CA GLY A 16 7.56 -9.17 16.58
C GLY A 16 7.69 -7.73 17.06
N PRO A 17 8.37 -6.85 16.29
CA PRO A 17 8.72 -5.50 16.72
C PRO A 17 7.53 -4.56 16.98
N ASN A 18 6.37 -4.87 16.44
CA ASN A 18 5.15 -4.07 16.60
C ASN A 18 4.13 -4.69 17.59
N ALA A 19 4.53 -5.71 18.35
CA ALA A 19 3.62 -6.41 19.27
C ALA A 19 3.12 -5.54 20.44
N ASP A 20 3.77 -4.42 20.70
CA ASP A 20 3.43 -3.45 21.74
C ASP A 20 2.78 -2.17 21.22
N CYS A 21 2.52 -2.08 19.93
CA CYS A 21 1.82 -0.93 19.36
C CYS A 21 0.39 -0.83 19.88
N ASP A 22 0.06 0.31 20.49
CA ASP A 22 -1.32 0.64 20.85
C ASP A 22 -1.96 1.45 19.71
N PRO A 23 -2.96 0.91 19.00
CA PRO A 23 -3.57 1.59 17.85
C PRO A 23 -4.22 2.92 18.22
N GLN A 24 -4.62 3.11 19.48
CA GLN A 24 -5.20 4.37 19.95
C GLN A 24 -4.14 5.46 20.20
N LYS A 25 -2.88 5.06 20.32
CA LYS A 25 -1.75 5.95 20.63
C LYS A 25 -0.68 5.98 19.55
N ALA A 26 -0.78 5.09 18.55
CA ALA A 26 0.16 5.03 17.45
C ALA A 26 0.05 6.28 16.59
N VAL A 27 1.20 6.87 16.26
CA VAL A 27 1.30 7.96 15.29
C VAL A 27 1.86 7.38 14.01
N HIS A 28 1.12 7.58 12.92
CA HIS A 28 1.52 7.09 11.61
C HIS A 28 2.27 8.18 10.85
N VAL A 29 3.43 7.83 10.30
CA VAL A 29 4.15 8.65 9.34
C VAL A 29 4.03 7.97 7.97
N ASP A 30 3.51 8.69 6.98
CA ASP A 30 3.29 8.13 5.65
C ASP A 30 4.61 8.03 4.88
N ALA A 31 5.00 6.82 4.49
CA ALA A 31 6.20 6.53 3.72
C ALA A 31 6.15 7.05 2.27
N PHE A 32 5.03 7.60 1.82
CA PHE A 32 4.95 8.22 0.50
C PHE A 32 5.94 9.38 0.32
N LEU A 33 6.11 10.19 1.37
CA LEU A 33 7.05 11.32 1.38
C LEU A 33 8.27 11.08 2.27
N TYR A 34 8.15 10.20 3.25
CA TYR A 34 9.13 10.00 4.33
C TYR A 34 9.41 8.50 4.46
N ASP A 35 10.35 7.98 3.68
CA ASP A 35 10.93 6.66 3.94
C ASP A 35 11.89 6.73 5.14
N ASP A 36 12.37 5.57 5.59
CA ASP A 36 13.21 5.50 6.78
C ASP A 36 14.52 6.29 6.64
N GLU A 37 15.13 6.30 5.45
CA GLU A 37 16.37 7.03 5.18
C GLU A 37 16.14 8.54 5.32
N ILE A 38 15.05 9.05 4.74
CA ILE A 38 14.67 10.46 4.84
C ILE A 38 14.37 10.83 6.30
N ILE A 39 13.68 9.95 7.03
CA ILE A 39 13.38 10.19 8.45
C ILE A 39 14.66 10.24 9.28
N ASP A 40 15.61 9.34 9.04
CA ASP A 40 16.90 9.36 9.72
C ASP A 40 17.66 10.65 9.45
N GLU A 41 17.72 11.08 8.19
CA GLU A 41 18.35 12.37 7.84
C GLU A 41 17.68 13.57 8.51
N LEU A 42 16.34 13.59 8.56
CA LEU A 42 15.59 14.68 9.19
C LEU A 42 15.81 14.69 10.72
N CYS A 43 15.93 13.51 11.32
CA CYS A 43 16.24 13.39 12.75
C CYS A 43 17.67 13.83 13.07
N GLU A 44 18.66 13.45 12.26
CA GLU A 44 20.04 13.89 12.40
C GLU A 44 20.20 15.42 12.25
N LYS A 45 19.42 16.01 11.35
CA LYS A 45 19.36 17.48 11.15
C LYS A 45 18.55 18.21 12.23
N GLY A 46 17.93 17.48 13.18
CA GLY A 46 17.07 18.05 14.22
C GLY A 46 15.74 18.63 13.70
N GLN A 47 15.34 18.30 12.48
CA GLN A 47 14.09 18.77 11.85
C GLN A 47 12.90 17.88 12.16
N MET A 48 13.14 16.65 12.61
CA MET A 48 12.15 15.67 13.01
C MET A 48 12.63 14.94 14.27
N SER A 49 11.71 14.37 15.03
CA SER A 49 12.03 13.47 16.14
C SER A 49 11.40 12.11 15.89
N ARG A 50 12.16 11.04 16.16
CA ARG A 50 11.62 9.69 16.21
C ARG A 50 10.78 9.44 17.47
N ASN A 51 10.73 10.41 18.39
CA ASN A 51 9.87 10.36 19.55
C ASN A 51 8.70 11.31 19.38
N TYR A 52 7.54 10.91 19.85
CA TYR A 52 6.37 11.76 19.92
C TYR A 52 5.98 12.04 21.36
N CYS A 53 5.42 13.19 21.60
CA CYS A 53 4.90 13.59 22.89
C CYS A 53 3.60 12.84 23.19
N THR A 54 3.48 12.22 24.36
CA THR A 54 2.25 11.50 24.78
C THR A 54 1.14 12.45 25.23
N GLU A 55 1.52 13.68 25.62
CA GLU A 55 0.62 14.77 25.96
C GLU A 55 1.18 16.05 25.35
N CYS A 56 0.37 16.86 24.71
CA CYS A 56 0.83 18.06 24.02
C CYS A 56 1.64 18.98 24.93
N GLY A 57 2.93 19.19 24.59
CA GLY A 57 3.87 19.98 25.37
C GLY A 57 4.56 19.26 26.55
N SER A 58 4.30 17.97 26.73
CA SER A 58 4.94 17.16 27.77
C SER A 58 6.35 16.71 27.34
N TYR A 59 7.28 16.59 28.31
CA TYR A 59 8.56 15.91 28.12
C TYR A 59 8.44 14.39 28.15
N ASN A 60 7.24 13.86 28.41
CA ASN A 60 6.98 12.44 28.37
C ASN A 60 6.83 12.00 26.90
N THR A 61 7.88 11.44 26.34
CA THR A 61 7.94 11.02 24.94
C THR A 61 7.99 9.51 24.81
N LYS A 62 7.46 9.00 23.68
CA LYS A 62 7.60 7.60 23.27
C LYS A 62 8.23 7.53 21.89
N PRO A 63 8.96 6.46 21.57
CA PRO A 63 9.50 6.27 20.23
C PRO A 63 8.37 6.09 19.21
N LEU A 64 8.59 6.62 18.01
CA LEU A 64 7.73 6.34 16.86
C LEU A 64 8.07 4.94 16.39
N THR A 65 7.18 3.98 16.63
CA THR A 65 7.42 2.55 16.37
C THR A 65 6.80 2.06 15.07
N PHE A 66 5.96 2.85 14.43
CA PHE A 66 5.26 2.46 13.24
C PHE A 66 5.27 3.56 12.17
N LEU A 67 5.82 3.23 11.00
CA LEU A 67 5.68 4.02 9.78
C LEU A 67 4.54 3.46 8.95
N SER A 68 3.74 4.34 8.39
CA SER A 68 2.74 3.94 7.40
C SER A 68 3.44 3.42 6.14
N HIS A 69 2.97 2.29 5.62
CA HIS A 69 3.60 1.61 4.50
C HIS A 69 2.98 2.00 3.15
N SER A 70 2.60 3.24 2.97
CA SER A 70 2.28 3.75 1.63
C SER A 70 3.52 3.66 0.73
N ALA A 71 3.31 3.35 -0.55
CA ALA A 71 4.41 3.34 -1.50
C ALA A 71 5.02 4.74 -1.63
N SER A 72 6.35 4.85 -1.60
CA SER A 72 7.04 6.13 -1.78
C SER A 72 6.83 6.71 -3.18
N ALA A 73 7.00 8.01 -3.33
CA ALA A 73 6.90 8.69 -4.63
C ALA A 73 7.84 8.06 -5.67
N ASN A 74 9.05 7.67 -5.27
CA ASN A 74 10.02 7.02 -6.15
C ASN A 74 9.59 5.61 -6.56
N GLN A 75 9.04 4.81 -5.63
CA GLN A 75 8.50 3.49 -5.93
C GLN A 75 7.35 3.58 -6.92
N ILE A 76 6.42 4.49 -6.70
CA ILE A 76 5.27 4.70 -7.59
C ILE A 76 5.72 5.15 -8.97
N LYS A 77 6.63 6.12 -9.05
CA LYS A 77 7.21 6.55 -10.32
C LYS A 77 7.86 5.38 -11.05
N TYR A 78 8.64 4.56 -10.35
CA TYR A 78 9.29 3.38 -10.92
C TYR A 78 8.26 2.38 -11.46
N ILE A 79 7.23 2.05 -10.68
CA ILE A 79 6.17 1.11 -11.07
C ILE A 79 5.50 1.58 -12.36
N PHE A 80 5.02 2.82 -12.41
CA PHE A 80 4.22 3.30 -13.54
C PHE A 80 5.01 3.80 -14.73
N THR A 81 6.31 4.12 -14.57
CA THR A 81 7.14 4.62 -15.67
C THR A 81 7.98 3.52 -16.33
N TYR A 82 8.50 2.58 -15.51
CA TYR A 82 9.51 1.64 -15.99
C TYR A 82 9.06 0.18 -15.97
N LEU A 83 8.19 -0.17 -15.02
CA LEU A 83 7.81 -1.54 -14.80
C LEU A 83 6.58 -1.95 -15.58
N LEU A 84 5.53 -1.16 -15.49
CA LEU A 84 4.29 -1.41 -16.20
C LEU A 84 4.44 -0.88 -17.63
N SER A 85 4.06 -1.71 -18.58
CA SER A 85 3.97 -1.32 -20.00
C SER A 85 2.88 -0.25 -20.19
N ASP A 86 2.61 0.13 -21.44
CA ASP A 86 1.51 1.04 -21.79
C ASP A 86 0.17 0.59 -21.19
N LEU A 87 -0.43 1.49 -20.42
CA LEU A 87 -1.71 1.28 -19.74
C LEU A 87 -2.88 1.96 -20.46
N THR A 88 -2.69 2.44 -21.68
CA THR A 88 -3.76 3.03 -22.49
C THR A 88 -4.91 2.02 -22.67
N GLY A 89 -6.13 2.44 -22.39
CA GLY A 89 -7.31 1.57 -22.44
C GLY A 89 -7.43 0.57 -21.29
N LYS A 90 -6.52 0.59 -20.31
CA LYS A 90 -6.48 -0.36 -19.20
C LYS A 90 -7.03 0.24 -17.89
N THR A 91 -7.50 -0.66 -17.03
CA THR A 91 -7.97 -0.32 -15.67
C THR A 91 -6.92 -0.74 -14.64
N VAL A 92 -6.51 0.21 -13.81
CA VAL A 92 -5.68 0.01 -12.62
C VAL A 92 -6.57 -0.03 -11.40
N LEU A 93 -6.42 -1.04 -10.57
CA LEU A 93 -7.10 -1.22 -9.30
C LEU A 93 -6.07 -1.14 -8.16
N ASP A 94 -6.30 -0.26 -7.21
CA ASP A 94 -5.54 -0.15 -5.97
C ASP A 94 -6.41 -0.65 -4.81
N VAL A 95 -5.98 -1.73 -4.16
CA VAL A 95 -6.69 -2.35 -3.04
C VAL A 95 -6.14 -1.84 -1.73
N GLY A 96 -6.98 -1.29 -0.88
CA GLY A 96 -6.57 -0.59 0.33
C GLY A 96 -5.88 0.73 0.00
N SER A 97 -6.55 1.57 -0.80
CA SER A 97 -5.93 2.77 -1.38
C SER A 97 -5.56 3.86 -0.36
N ARG A 98 -6.04 3.76 0.86
CA ARG A 98 -5.71 4.59 2.02
C ARG A 98 -5.67 6.08 1.73
N THR A 99 -4.48 6.72 1.66
CA THR A 99 -4.31 8.14 1.33
C THR A 99 -4.30 8.42 -0.18
N GLY A 100 -4.38 7.40 -1.03
CA GLY A 100 -4.50 7.52 -2.49
C GLY A 100 -3.16 7.64 -3.23
N ALA A 101 -2.03 7.36 -2.60
CA ALA A 101 -0.71 7.53 -3.20
C ALA A 101 -0.56 6.82 -4.56
N VAL A 102 -1.02 5.56 -4.65
CA VAL A 102 -0.99 4.78 -5.90
C VAL A 102 -1.92 5.38 -6.95
N LEU A 103 -3.11 5.87 -6.56
CA LEU A 103 -4.06 6.49 -7.49
C LEU A 103 -3.47 7.72 -8.15
N TYR A 104 -2.88 8.60 -7.34
CA TYR A 104 -2.28 9.85 -7.85
C TYR A 104 -1.07 9.56 -8.73
N GLY A 105 -0.24 8.60 -8.32
CA GLY A 105 0.91 8.17 -9.12
C GLY A 105 0.50 7.53 -10.44
N ALA A 106 -0.50 6.66 -10.44
CA ALA A 106 -1.05 6.08 -11.66
C ALA A 106 -1.59 7.18 -12.60
N TYR A 107 -2.27 8.19 -12.05
CA TYR A 107 -2.77 9.32 -12.82
C TYR A 107 -1.66 10.13 -13.47
N VAL A 108 -0.60 10.43 -12.72
CA VAL A 108 0.51 11.29 -13.17
C VAL A 108 1.45 10.57 -14.13
N TYR A 109 1.77 9.30 -13.84
CA TYR A 109 2.84 8.57 -14.52
C TYR A 109 2.35 7.57 -15.58
N SER A 110 1.02 7.40 -15.76
CA SER A 110 0.49 6.47 -16.75
C SER A 110 -0.65 7.07 -17.57
N GLN A 111 -0.98 6.38 -18.68
CA GLN A 111 -2.14 6.69 -19.52
C GLN A 111 -3.31 5.72 -19.25
N ALA A 112 -3.39 5.15 -18.05
CA ALA A 112 -4.51 4.30 -17.67
C ALA A 112 -5.85 5.00 -17.88
N SER A 113 -6.79 4.31 -18.51
CA SER A 113 -8.10 4.91 -18.82
C SER A 113 -9.03 4.95 -17.61
N SER A 114 -8.81 4.07 -16.65
CA SER A 114 -9.56 4.03 -15.39
C SER A 114 -8.60 3.64 -14.27
N ILE A 115 -8.68 4.38 -13.15
CA ILE A 115 -7.90 4.16 -11.95
C ILE A 115 -8.89 4.09 -10.80
N VAL A 116 -8.99 2.96 -10.13
CA VAL A 116 -10.00 2.73 -9.09
C VAL A 116 -9.31 2.37 -7.79
N GLY A 117 -9.56 3.15 -6.75
CA GLY A 117 -9.18 2.81 -5.38
C GLY A 117 -10.35 2.15 -4.64
N VAL A 118 -10.08 1.05 -3.96
CA VAL A 118 -11.03 0.42 -3.03
C VAL A 118 -10.49 0.59 -1.63
N GLU A 119 -11.28 1.24 -0.76
CA GLU A 119 -10.90 1.55 0.62
C GLU A 119 -12.11 1.34 1.54
N MET A 120 -11.88 0.77 2.70
CA MET A 120 -12.95 0.50 3.66
C MET A 120 -13.23 1.71 4.56
N ASP A 121 -12.19 2.47 4.91
CA ASP A 121 -12.32 3.61 5.82
C ASP A 121 -12.92 4.83 5.12
N SER A 122 -14.04 5.32 5.68
CA SER A 122 -14.77 6.46 5.12
C SER A 122 -13.96 7.76 5.16
N SER A 123 -13.10 7.95 6.15
CA SER A 123 -12.29 9.17 6.29
C SER A 123 -11.21 9.23 5.22
N PHE A 124 -10.57 8.09 4.93
CA PHE A 124 -9.63 7.99 3.82
C PHE A 124 -10.32 8.15 2.46
N CYS A 125 -11.50 7.57 2.28
CA CYS A 125 -12.28 7.79 1.05
C CYS A 125 -12.63 9.28 0.85
N GLN A 126 -13.04 9.97 1.91
CA GLN A 126 -13.33 11.40 1.85
C GLN A 126 -12.07 12.21 1.50
N LEU A 127 -10.93 11.90 2.16
CA LEU A 127 -9.66 12.57 1.88
C LEU A 127 -9.26 12.38 0.42
N GLN A 128 -9.31 11.17 -0.09
CA GLN A 128 -8.98 10.86 -1.48
C GLN A 128 -9.89 11.64 -2.45
N ASN A 129 -11.21 11.66 -2.20
CA ASN A 129 -12.14 12.38 -3.05
C ASN A 129 -11.88 13.91 -3.05
N ILE A 130 -11.53 14.50 -1.90
CA ILE A 130 -11.12 15.90 -1.83
C ILE A 130 -9.88 16.17 -2.71
N ILE A 131 -8.88 15.29 -2.64
CA ILE A 131 -7.66 15.42 -3.46
C ILE A 131 -7.97 15.23 -4.94
N VAL A 132 -8.75 14.21 -5.30
CA VAL A 132 -9.15 13.93 -6.68
C VAL A 132 -9.86 15.16 -7.28
N GLN A 133 -10.83 15.76 -6.59
CA GLN A 133 -11.52 16.97 -7.01
C GLN A 133 -10.60 18.18 -7.08
N LYS A 134 -9.78 18.40 -6.03
CA LYS A 134 -8.83 19.54 -5.98
C LYS A 134 -7.89 19.58 -7.16
N TYR A 135 -7.41 18.42 -7.60
CA TYR A 135 -6.46 18.31 -8.71
C TYR A 135 -7.10 17.87 -10.03
N LYS A 136 -8.45 17.85 -10.11
CA LYS A 136 -9.23 17.56 -11.33
C LYS A 136 -8.86 16.22 -11.96
N MET A 137 -8.85 15.17 -11.16
CA MET A 137 -8.49 13.81 -11.58
C MET A 137 -9.73 12.92 -11.83
N GLU A 138 -10.96 13.47 -11.69
CA GLU A 138 -12.23 12.72 -11.76
C GLU A 138 -12.48 12.10 -13.13
N ASP A 139 -11.78 12.59 -14.14
CA ASP A 139 -11.84 12.04 -15.50
C ASP A 139 -11.40 10.58 -15.56
N ARG A 140 -10.46 10.16 -14.70
CA ARG A 140 -9.92 8.79 -14.69
C ARG A 140 -9.88 8.13 -13.33
N VAL A 141 -9.94 8.88 -12.23
CA VAL A 141 -9.82 8.34 -10.86
C VAL A 141 -11.17 8.22 -10.17
N LYS A 142 -11.44 7.05 -9.60
CA LYS A 142 -12.62 6.79 -8.76
C LYS A 142 -12.19 6.16 -7.45
N VAL A 143 -12.85 6.54 -6.36
CA VAL A 143 -12.67 5.96 -5.02
C VAL A 143 -13.97 5.27 -4.62
N LEU A 144 -13.87 3.99 -4.26
CA LEU A 144 -14.99 3.19 -3.81
C LEU A 144 -14.80 2.86 -2.32
N GLN A 145 -15.73 3.31 -1.50
CA GLN A 145 -15.80 2.88 -0.11
C GLN A 145 -16.42 1.48 -0.05
N SER A 146 -15.57 0.45 0.06
CA SER A 146 -16.01 -0.94 0.04
C SER A 146 -14.94 -1.89 0.56
N ASP A 147 -15.37 -3.07 1.01
CA ASP A 147 -14.50 -4.23 1.11
C ASP A 147 -14.22 -4.80 -0.28
N ILE A 148 -12.96 -5.14 -0.55
CA ILE A 148 -12.56 -5.75 -1.83
C ILE A 148 -13.29 -7.07 -2.12
N GLN A 149 -13.69 -7.81 -1.10
CA GLN A 149 -14.45 -9.05 -1.25
C GLN A 149 -15.86 -8.82 -1.85
N GLN A 150 -16.37 -7.59 -1.81
CA GLN A 150 -17.63 -7.20 -2.43
C GLN A 150 -17.46 -6.70 -3.88
N GLN A 151 -16.22 -6.60 -4.37
CA GLN A 151 -15.87 -6.01 -5.67
C GLN A 151 -15.41 -7.07 -6.69
N ALA A 152 -16.08 -8.24 -6.73
CA ALA A 152 -15.70 -9.34 -7.60
C ALA A 152 -15.66 -8.93 -9.10
N GLU A 153 -16.64 -8.17 -9.57
CA GLU A 153 -16.71 -7.71 -10.99
C GLU A 153 -15.52 -6.81 -11.34
N LEU A 154 -15.14 -5.92 -10.42
CA LEU A 154 -13.99 -5.06 -10.61
C LEU A 154 -12.69 -5.86 -10.67
N LEU A 155 -12.53 -6.84 -9.79
CA LEU A 155 -11.38 -7.76 -9.80
C LEU A 155 -11.30 -8.57 -11.11
N GLN A 156 -12.44 -9.03 -11.64
CA GLN A 156 -12.51 -9.78 -12.90
C GLN A 156 -12.20 -8.92 -14.12
N SER A 157 -12.45 -7.63 -14.06
CA SER A 157 -12.31 -6.71 -15.19
C SER A 157 -10.99 -5.93 -15.20
N CYS A 158 -10.32 -5.75 -14.06
CA CYS A 158 -9.09 -4.96 -13.99
C CYS A 158 -7.95 -5.57 -14.82
N ASN A 159 -7.02 -4.73 -15.25
CA ASN A 159 -5.83 -5.13 -16.00
C ASN A 159 -4.58 -5.13 -15.14
N VAL A 160 -4.53 -4.24 -14.16
CA VAL A 160 -3.46 -4.14 -13.16
C VAL A 160 -4.11 -4.05 -11.79
N MET A 161 -3.66 -4.86 -10.87
CA MET A 161 -4.03 -4.78 -9.45
C MET A 161 -2.79 -4.47 -8.62
N VAL A 162 -2.87 -3.48 -7.76
CA VAL A 162 -1.81 -3.12 -6.82
C VAL A 162 -2.24 -3.50 -5.40
N LEU A 163 -1.37 -4.21 -4.70
CA LEU A 163 -1.49 -4.62 -3.30
C LEU A 163 -0.24 -4.12 -2.57
N ASN A 164 -0.34 -2.97 -1.92
CA ASN A 164 0.79 -2.37 -1.21
C ASN A 164 0.58 -2.42 0.30
N ASN A 165 1.17 -3.40 0.97
CA ASN A 165 1.06 -3.61 2.43
C ASN A 165 -0.39 -3.60 2.94
N VAL A 166 -1.30 -4.21 2.19
CA VAL A 166 -2.74 -4.03 2.42
C VAL A 166 -3.30 -4.96 3.49
N PHE A 167 -2.73 -6.15 3.68
CA PHE A 167 -3.31 -7.15 4.58
C PHE A 167 -2.45 -7.42 5.82
N GLU A 168 -1.13 -7.42 5.66
CA GLU A 168 -0.16 -7.95 6.62
C GLU A 168 -0.20 -7.24 7.97
N PHE A 169 -0.46 -5.92 7.96
CA PHE A 169 -0.46 -5.09 9.17
C PHE A 169 -1.84 -4.86 9.78
N PHE A 170 -2.90 -5.21 9.06
CA PHE A 170 -4.27 -4.79 9.40
C PHE A 170 -5.20 -5.96 9.70
N MET A 171 -4.77 -7.20 9.43
CA MET A 171 -5.64 -8.36 9.51
C MET A 171 -4.98 -9.55 10.20
N PRO A 172 -5.74 -10.31 11.02
CA PRO A 172 -5.30 -11.62 11.52
C PRO A 172 -5.04 -12.59 10.37
N VAL A 173 -4.17 -13.59 10.61
CA VAL A 173 -3.78 -14.60 9.61
C VAL A 173 -4.96 -15.31 8.96
N GLU A 174 -5.98 -15.65 9.74
CA GLU A 174 -7.17 -16.32 9.22
C GLU A 174 -7.95 -15.46 8.22
N GLU A 175 -8.03 -14.17 8.46
CA GLU A 175 -8.69 -13.22 7.52
C GLU A 175 -7.84 -13.02 6.26
N GLN A 176 -6.52 -12.90 6.41
CA GLN A 176 -5.60 -12.83 5.26
C GLN A 176 -5.77 -14.08 4.37
N LEU A 177 -5.84 -15.28 4.95
CA LEU A 177 -6.07 -16.52 4.21
C LEU A 177 -7.40 -16.52 3.42
N LYS A 178 -8.48 -15.98 4.01
CA LYS A 178 -9.77 -15.87 3.32
C LYS A 178 -9.68 -14.94 2.12
N ILE A 179 -9.03 -13.78 2.28
CA ILE A 179 -8.88 -12.80 1.21
C ILE A 179 -7.99 -13.35 0.08
N TRP A 180 -6.86 -13.98 0.40
CA TRP A 180 -6.00 -14.57 -0.62
C TRP A 180 -6.71 -15.69 -1.41
N LYS A 181 -7.52 -16.52 -0.73
CA LYS A 181 -8.36 -17.52 -1.41
C LYS A 181 -9.40 -16.87 -2.31
N PHE A 182 -10.06 -15.81 -1.84
CA PHE A 182 -11.04 -15.06 -2.63
C PHE A 182 -10.40 -14.44 -3.87
N LEU A 183 -9.26 -13.74 -3.72
CA LEU A 183 -8.54 -13.14 -4.83
C LEU A 183 -8.14 -14.20 -5.86
N ARG A 184 -7.61 -15.34 -5.43
CA ARG A 184 -7.25 -16.45 -6.31
C ARG A 184 -8.44 -16.98 -7.11
N GLN A 185 -9.60 -17.11 -6.48
CA GLN A 185 -10.82 -17.60 -7.13
C GLN A 185 -11.46 -16.59 -8.08
N THR A 186 -11.27 -15.30 -7.80
CA THR A 186 -11.95 -14.23 -8.52
C THR A 186 -11.12 -13.69 -9.68
N LEU A 187 -9.80 -13.68 -9.57
CA LEU A 187 -8.89 -13.22 -10.63
C LEU A 187 -8.77 -14.26 -11.73
N CYS A 188 -9.69 -14.22 -12.67
CA CYS A 188 -9.74 -15.18 -13.79
C CYS A 188 -9.32 -14.57 -15.12
N LYS A 189 -9.20 -13.25 -15.22
CA LYS A 189 -8.80 -12.61 -16.48
C LYS A 189 -7.35 -12.91 -16.80
N LYS A 190 -7.13 -13.50 -17.96
CA LYS A 190 -5.78 -13.73 -18.49
C LYS A 190 -5.06 -12.39 -18.67
N ASP A 191 -3.76 -12.39 -18.38
CA ASP A 191 -2.88 -11.23 -18.53
C ASP A 191 -3.16 -10.05 -17.55
N THR A 192 -3.91 -10.29 -16.48
CA THR A 192 -3.96 -9.33 -15.36
C THR A 192 -2.60 -9.31 -14.66
N LEU A 193 -2.01 -8.11 -14.54
CA LEU A 193 -0.78 -7.90 -13.80
C LEU A 193 -1.10 -7.63 -12.33
N ILE A 194 -0.34 -8.25 -11.43
CA ILE A 194 -0.47 -8.02 -9.99
C ILE A 194 0.87 -7.47 -9.48
N VAL A 195 0.82 -6.29 -8.92
CA VAL A 195 1.96 -5.64 -8.25
C VAL A 195 1.77 -5.79 -6.75
N THR A 196 2.70 -6.44 -6.07
CA THR A 196 2.61 -6.68 -4.62
C THR A 196 3.82 -6.09 -3.89
N VAL A 197 3.57 -5.48 -2.75
CA VAL A 197 4.56 -5.06 -1.75
C VAL A 197 4.01 -5.46 -0.39
N PRO A 198 4.67 -6.34 0.38
CA PRO A 198 5.87 -7.12 0.04
C PRO A 198 5.65 -8.10 -1.13
N SER A 199 6.67 -8.87 -1.49
CA SER A 199 6.49 -9.86 -2.55
C SER A 199 5.40 -10.87 -2.17
N LEU A 200 4.71 -11.41 -3.19
CA LEU A 200 3.67 -12.42 -2.98
C LEU A 200 4.22 -13.63 -2.18
N GLU A 201 5.44 -14.04 -2.47
CA GLU A 201 6.10 -15.12 -1.75
C GLU A 201 6.26 -14.80 -0.26
N ASN A 202 6.67 -13.58 0.08
CA ASN A 202 6.79 -13.14 1.47
C ASN A 202 5.42 -13.05 2.15
N SER A 203 4.42 -12.47 1.51
CA SER A 203 3.07 -12.38 2.05
C SER A 203 2.47 -13.76 2.33
N LEU A 204 2.63 -14.72 1.41
CA LEU A 204 2.07 -16.06 1.57
C LEU A 204 2.89 -16.94 2.52
N SER A 205 4.22 -16.79 2.57
CA SER A 205 5.06 -17.54 3.50
C SER A 205 4.83 -17.11 4.96
N SER A 206 4.57 -15.84 5.19
CA SER A 206 4.28 -15.29 6.53
C SER A 206 3.03 -15.91 7.16
N ILE A 207 2.05 -16.32 6.35
CA ILE A 207 0.80 -16.94 6.77
C ILE A 207 0.82 -18.46 6.65
N GLN A 208 2.00 -19.08 6.47
CA GLN A 208 2.22 -20.54 6.40
C GLN A 208 1.35 -21.27 5.35
N VAL A 209 1.02 -20.62 4.26
CA VAL A 209 0.35 -21.27 3.14
C VAL A 209 1.34 -22.19 2.44
N LYS A 210 1.27 -23.49 2.74
CA LYS A 210 2.06 -24.54 2.03
C LYS A 210 1.47 -24.88 0.65
N GLU A 211 0.60 -24.05 0.11
CA GLU A 211 0.02 -24.32 -1.21
C GLU A 211 1.01 -23.94 -2.32
N ASN A 212 1.05 -24.78 -3.33
CA ASN A 212 1.92 -24.61 -4.50
C ASN A 212 1.61 -23.27 -5.19
N TYR A 213 2.52 -22.29 -5.14
CA TYR A 213 2.38 -20.97 -5.76
C TYR A 213 2.09 -21.05 -7.26
N SER A 214 2.49 -22.16 -7.92
CA SER A 214 2.19 -22.45 -9.33
C SER A 214 0.70 -22.64 -9.64
N SER A 215 -0.15 -22.77 -8.64
CA SER A 215 -1.60 -22.91 -8.79
C SER A 215 -2.37 -21.57 -8.79
N PHE A 216 -1.74 -20.46 -8.47
CA PHE A 216 -2.18 -19.16 -8.99
C PHE A 216 -1.96 -19.21 -10.49
N ASN A 217 -3.05 -19.15 -11.28
CA ASN A 217 -2.96 -19.11 -12.74
C ASN A 217 -1.94 -18.04 -13.12
N PRO A 218 -0.84 -18.34 -13.84
CA PRO A 218 0.26 -17.42 -14.02
C PRO A 218 -0.09 -16.29 -15.00
N ALA A 219 -0.98 -15.43 -14.60
CA ALA A 219 -0.94 -14.06 -15.02
C ALA A 219 0.31 -13.48 -14.37
N PHE A 220 1.20 -12.88 -15.11
CA PHE A 220 2.51 -12.41 -14.71
C PHE A 220 2.49 -11.71 -13.36
N PHE A 221 3.07 -12.35 -12.32
CA PHE A 221 3.31 -11.71 -11.03
C PHE A 221 4.58 -10.87 -11.13
N LEU A 222 4.42 -9.57 -11.03
CA LEU A 222 5.54 -8.67 -10.79
C LEU A 222 5.67 -8.48 -9.28
N SER A 223 6.38 -9.40 -8.63
CA SER A 223 6.72 -9.31 -7.22
C SER A 223 7.98 -8.49 -7.05
N PHE A 224 7.93 -7.44 -6.24
CA PHE A 224 9.09 -6.65 -5.89
C PHE A 224 9.63 -7.01 -4.53
N PHE A 225 10.92 -7.39 -4.51
CA PHE A 225 11.74 -7.37 -3.33
C PHE A 225 12.24 -5.94 -3.10
N PHE A 226 11.52 -5.15 -2.34
CA PHE A 226 12.16 -4.02 -1.67
C PHE A 226 12.66 -4.50 -0.30
N TYR A 227 13.80 -5.19 -0.29
CA TYR A 227 14.67 -5.15 0.86
C TYR A 227 15.28 -3.74 0.89
N PHE A 228 15.26 -3.10 2.05
CA PHE A 228 16.12 -1.99 2.41
C PHE A 228 17.58 -2.38 2.11
N PHE A 229 18.03 -2.14 0.90
CA PHE A 229 19.45 -2.12 0.58
C PHE A 229 19.66 -1.18 -0.58
N SER A 230 20.54 -0.21 -0.32
CA SER A 230 21.18 0.67 -1.29
C SER A 230 21.38 -0.04 -2.62
N LEU A 231 20.70 0.42 -3.65
CA LEU A 231 20.98 0.00 -5.00
C LEU A 231 22.31 0.64 -5.42
N PHE A 232 23.43 0.00 -5.10
CA PHE A 232 24.65 0.22 -5.85
C PHE A 232 24.44 -0.31 -7.26
N LEU A 233 24.01 0.57 -8.15
CA LEU A 233 24.11 0.34 -9.58
C LEU A 233 25.61 0.34 -9.94
N LEU A 234 26.21 -0.82 -9.94
CA LEU A 234 27.44 -1.07 -10.69
C LEU A 234 27.07 -1.09 -12.17
N PHE A 235 27.11 0.06 -12.81
CA PHE A 235 27.37 0.14 -14.23
C PHE A 235 28.85 -0.24 -14.43
N SER A 236 29.07 -1.45 -14.87
CA SER A 236 30.35 -1.81 -15.54
C SER A 236 30.07 -1.90 -17.02
N PHE A 237 30.83 -1.13 -17.79
CA PHE A 237 30.98 -1.01 -19.22
C PHE A 237 30.66 -2.24 -20.08
#